data_fc9c18e49d331ea9fec561b0eefea4f5
#
_entry.id   fc9c18e49d331ea9fec561b0eefea4f5
#
_cell.length_a   1.000
_cell.length_b   1.000
_cell.length_c   1.000
_cell.angle_alpha   90.00
_cell.angle_beta   90.00
_cell.angle_gamma   90.00
#
_symmetry.space_group_name_H-M   'P 1'
#
loop_
_entity.id
_entity.type
_entity.pdbx_description
1 polymer ?
#
loop_
_entity_poly.entity_id
_entity_poly.type
_entity_poly.pdbx_seq_one_letter_code
_entity_poly.pdbx_strand_id
1 'polypeptide(L)'
;KSAYKPLPMGDGQKMSLRLQGSSYFQTYSLSFSEPWFGGKKPISFSISLSHSKQFLYNYSTRDVTRNQSFNITSLSVGIAKRLTVPDDYFVLSQAVSFQYYDLNNYNTGLFTFGNGASRNLAYTIGLSRNSKAVNPIYPTQGSEFSISGKFTLPYSMFNGIDYENLGNLAEYKMRATADGFAPDGSNYPAGSYLNSEGYPVANPADAAADPAKVDQKKYNWLEYYKVKFKADWYTRIWDKLVLRSLGEFGYMGAYNNDRGLVPFERFYLGGDGLANFALDGREVIQLRGYPNNSLSSTDGGTVYNKFSAELRYPITLNQSASIYALTFLEAGAAFNEFKDYNPFKMQRSAGVGLRVFMPAFGLLGIDFAHGFDAVPGETVKSGWQTHFIIGQQF
;
A
#
# COMPACT_ATOMS: atom_id res chain seq x y z
N LYS A 1 -43.53 19.69 14.69
CA LYS A 1 -42.53 20.32 13.83
C LYS A 1 -41.24 20.35 14.63
N SER A 2 -40.38 19.34 14.44
CA SER A 2 -39.03 19.34 14.98
C SER A 2 -38.32 20.57 14.39
N ALA A 3 -37.78 21.40 15.26
CA ALA A 3 -37.10 22.59 14.83
C ALA A 3 -35.89 22.17 13.97
N TYR A 4 -35.93 22.47 12.69
CA TYR A 4 -34.80 22.41 11.80
C TYR A 4 -33.74 23.37 12.34
N LYS A 5 -32.65 22.84 12.88
CA LYS A 5 -31.50 23.63 13.30
C LYS A 5 -30.57 23.74 12.09
N PRO A 6 -30.23 24.95 11.62
CA PRO A 6 -29.39 25.14 10.44
C PRO A 6 -27.96 24.61 10.60
N LEU A 7 -27.54 24.34 11.83
CA LEU A 7 -26.33 23.59 12.19
C LEU A 7 -26.76 22.52 13.19
N PRO A 8 -27.16 21.33 12.71
CA PRO A 8 -27.51 20.24 13.61
C PRO A 8 -26.29 19.91 14.45
N MET A 9 -26.40 20.10 15.77
CA MET A 9 -25.53 19.44 16.73
C MET A 9 -25.92 17.97 16.65
N GLY A 10 -25.29 17.27 15.70
CA GLY A 10 -25.67 15.91 15.36
C GLY A 10 -25.09 14.89 16.33
N ASP A 11 -25.50 13.67 16.19
CA ASP A 11 -25.16 12.49 16.99
C ASP A 11 -23.69 12.02 16.80
N GLY A 12 -22.78 12.94 16.54
CA GLY A 12 -21.36 12.67 16.30
C GLY A 12 -21.02 12.31 14.85
N GLN A 13 -21.93 12.57 13.91
CA GLN A 13 -21.69 12.41 12.47
C GLN A 13 -20.50 13.26 12.04
N LYS A 14 -19.65 12.68 11.19
CA LYS A 14 -18.48 13.36 10.65
C LYS A 14 -18.54 13.35 9.13
N MET A 15 -18.39 14.51 8.54
CA MET A 15 -18.21 14.69 7.10
C MET A 15 -16.85 15.34 6.87
N SER A 16 -16.06 14.77 5.97
CA SER A 16 -14.75 15.30 5.61
C SER A 16 -14.65 15.46 4.10
N LEU A 17 -14.29 16.66 3.67
CA LEU A 17 -13.92 16.96 2.29
C LEU A 17 -12.43 17.31 2.29
N ARG A 18 -11.65 16.58 1.51
CA ARG A 18 -10.22 16.83 1.34
C ARG A 18 -9.93 17.09 -0.13
N LEU A 19 -9.31 18.24 -0.38
CA LEU A 19 -8.84 18.63 -1.70
C LEU A 19 -7.33 18.83 -1.59
N GLN A 20 -6.59 18.13 -2.43
CA GLN A 20 -5.15 18.24 -2.48
C GLN A 20 -4.71 18.31 -3.94
N GLY A 21 -3.84 19.24 -4.28
CA GLY A 21 -3.39 19.39 -5.66
C GLY A 21 -2.00 19.97 -5.74
N SER A 22 -1.30 19.56 -6.79
CA SER A 22 -0.06 20.13 -7.26
C SER A 22 -0.07 20.15 -8.79
N SER A 23 1.00 20.60 -9.42
CA SER A 23 1.12 20.60 -10.87
C SER A 23 1.03 19.21 -11.49
N TYR A 24 1.46 18.18 -10.77
CA TYR A 24 1.57 16.80 -11.27
C TYR A 24 0.63 15.80 -10.61
N PHE A 25 -0.08 16.15 -9.54
CA PHE A 25 -1.10 15.29 -8.98
C PHE A 25 -2.29 16.08 -8.42
N GLN A 26 -3.45 15.45 -8.39
CA GLN A 26 -4.69 15.98 -7.81
C GLN A 26 -5.41 14.86 -7.09
N THR A 27 -5.91 15.13 -5.89
CA THR A 27 -6.72 14.19 -5.11
C THR A 27 -7.92 14.90 -4.53
N TYR A 28 -9.08 14.29 -4.73
CA TYR A 28 -10.37 14.73 -4.19
C TYR A 28 -10.92 13.59 -3.37
N SER A 29 -11.28 13.83 -2.11
CA SER A 29 -11.94 12.80 -1.31
C SER A 29 -13.05 13.38 -0.48
N LEU A 30 -14.17 12.66 -0.44
CA LEU A 30 -15.32 12.93 0.38
C LEU A 30 -15.56 11.71 1.26
N SER A 31 -15.67 11.90 2.55
CA SER A 31 -16.03 10.83 3.47
C SER A 31 -17.12 11.27 4.43
N PHE A 32 -18.00 10.32 4.76
CA PHE A 32 -19.05 10.47 5.74
C PHE A 32 -18.98 9.29 6.71
N SER A 33 -19.18 9.55 7.98
CA SER A 33 -19.20 8.53 9.03
C SER A 33 -20.29 8.83 10.05
N GLU A 34 -21.10 7.82 10.34
CA GLU A 34 -22.18 7.80 11.32
C GLU A 34 -21.83 6.80 12.43
N PRO A 35 -21.51 7.23 13.67
CA PRO A 35 -21.07 6.34 14.73
C PRO A 35 -22.20 5.50 15.35
N TRP A 36 -23.46 5.91 15.21
CA TRP A 36 -24.64 5.26 15.78
C TRP A 36 -25.66 4.87 14.71
N PHE A 37 -25.22 4.15 13.68
CA PHE A 37 -26.07 3.74 12.58
C PHE A 37 -27.24 2.90 13.08
N GLY A 38 -28.47 3.40 12.82
CA GLY A 38 -29.71 2.80 13.32
C GLY A 38 -30.06 3.18 14.77
N GLY A 39 -29.31 4.05 15.43
CA GLY A 39 -29.70 4.77 16.68
C GLY A 39 -29.71 3.94 17.98
N LYS A 40 -29.53 2.61 17.93
CA LYS A 40 -29.71 1.74 19.11
C LYS A 40 -28.44 1.01 19.56
N LYS A 41 -27.46 0.85 18.68
CA LYS A 41 -26.23 0.09 18.97
C LYS A 41 -25.03 0.88 18.47
N PRO A 42 -23.84 0.74 19.09
CA PRO A 42 -22.60 1.40 18.66
C PRO A 42 -22.04 0.69 17.41
N ILE A 43 -22.77 0.82 16.31
CA ILE A 43 -22.36 0.37 14.98
C ILE A 43 -22.05 1.63 14.19
N SER A 44 -20.80 1.81 13.80
CA SER A 44 -20.42 2.90 12.93
C SER A 44 -20.59 2.48 11.47
N PHE A 45 -21.16 3.38 10.68
CA PHE A 45 -21.24 3.27 9.23
C PHE A 45 -20.31 4.31 8.62
N SER A 46 -19.61 3.95 7.55
CA SER A 46 -18.76 4.87 6.81
C SER A 46 -18.90 4.67 5.32
N ILE A 47 -18.89 5.78 4.60
CA ILE A 47 -18.80 5.79 3.15
C ILE A 47 -17.71 6.78 2.74
N SER A 48 -16.87 6.40 1.79
CA SER A 48 -15.84 7.28 1.24
C SER A 48 -15.77 7.16 -0.26
N LEU A 49 -15.64 8.30 -0.92
CA LEU A 49 -15.41 8.44 -2.35
C LEU A 49 -14.11 9.22 -2.54
N SER A 50 -13.22 8.70 -3.37
CA SER A 50 -11.99 9.43 -3.71
C SER A 50 -11.68 9.31 -5.19
N HIS A 51 -11.09 10.37 -5.72
CA HIS A 51 -10.55 10.40 -7.08
C HIS A 51 -9.16 11.03 -7.02
N SER A 52 -8.18 10.30 -7.52
CA SER A 52 -6.80 10.75 -7.61
C SER A 52 -6.33 10.68 -9.05
N LYS A 53 -5.67 11.73 -9.49
CA LYS A 53 -5.08 11.83 -10.82
C LYS A 53 -3.63 12.23 -10.70
N GLN A 54 -2.75 11.46 -11.32
CA GLN A 54 -1.33 11.72 -11.39
C GLN A 54 -0.91 11.87 -12.85
N PHE A 55 -0.13 12.92 -13.14
CA PHE A 55 0.46 13.16 -14.44
C PHE A 55 1.93 12.76 -14.45
N LEU A 56 2.46 12.41 -15.60
CA LEU A 56 3.89 12.15 -15.72
C LEU A 56 4.66 13.46 -15.58
N TYR A 57 5.60 13.45 -14.63
CA TYR A 57 6.52 14.54 -14.41
C TYR A 57 7.88 14.21 -15.00
N ASN A 58 8.36 15.06 -15.90
CA ASN A 58 9.69 14.93 -16.48
C ASN A 58 10.67 15.76 -15.64
N TYR A 59 11.54 15.08 -14.89
CA TYR A 59 12.52 15.72 -14.02
C TYR A 59 13.59 16.51 -14.81
N SER A 60 13.89 16.13 -16.05
CA SER A 60 14.91 16.80 -16.88
C SER A 60 14.42 18.12 -17.42
N THR A 61 13.17 18.18 -17.89
CA THR A 61 12.55 19.40 -18.42
C THR A 61 11.78 20.18 -17.37
N ARG A 62 11.57 19.60 -16.19
CA ARG A 62 10.72 20.14 -15.09
C ARG A 62 9.29 20.45 -15.55
N ASP A 63 8.80 19.70 -16.51
CA ASP A 63 7.48 19.88 -17.09
C ASP A 63 6.55 18.71 -16.83
N VAL A 64 5.25 18.95 -16.92
CA VAL A 64 4.19 17.96 -16.70
C VAL A 64 3.54 17.59 -18.01
N THR A 65 3.63 16.31 -18.35
CA THR A 65 3.00 15.78 -19.57
C THR A 65 1.54 15.41 -19.28
N ARG A 66 0.61 16.31 -19.59
CA ARG A 66 -0.81 16.16 -19.22
C ARG A 66 -1.58 15.11 -20.01
N ASN A 67 -1.08 14.70 -21.16
CA ASN A 67 -1.63 13.59 -21.97
C ASN A 67 -1.20 12.21 -21.44
N GLN A 68 -0.34 12.16 -20.44
CA GLN A 68 0.09 10.94 -19.76
C GLN A 68 -0.38 10.98 -18.31
N SER A 69 -1.37 10.15 -17.99
CA SER A 69 -1.99 10.19 -16.67
C SER A 69 -2.36 8.82 -16.15
N PHE A 70 -2.32 8.71 -14.82
CA PHE A 70 -2.82 7.59 -14.05
C PHE A 70 -3.91 8.07 -13.12
N ASN A 71 -5.11 7.53 -13.30
CA ASN A 71 -6.30 7.90 -12.53
C ASN A 71 -6.73 6.74 -11.64
N ILE A 72 -7.12 7.03 -10.40
CA ILE A 72 -7.70 6.07 -9.47
C ILE A 72 -8.99 6.66 -8.92
N THR A 73 -10.11 5.99 -9.15
CA THR A 73 -11.40 6.34 -8.54
C THR A 73 -11.77 5.23 -7.57
N SER A 74 -12.07 5.56 -6.33
CA SER A 74 -12.38 4.59 -5.28
C SER A 74 -13.68 4.93 -4.58
N LEU A 75 -14.50 3.92 -4.36
CA LEU A 75 -15.68 3.96 -3.49
C LEU A 75 -15.51 2.88 -2.42
N SER A 76 -15.69 3.23 -1.16
CA SER A 76 -15.68 2.28 -0.05
C SER A 76 -16.87 2.49 0.86
N VAL A 77 -17.51 1.39 1.24
CA VAL A 77 -18.62 1.37 2.21
C VAL A 77 -18.26 0.39 3.31
N GLY A 78 -18.30 0.82 4.55
CA GLY A 78 -17.89 0.02 5.68
C GLY A 78 -18.80 0.15 6.89
N ILE A 79 -18.78 -0.89 7.68
CA ILE A 79 -19.40 -0.93 9.01
C ILE A 79 -18.36 -1.41 10.03
N ALA A 80 -18.39 -0.84 11.24
CA ALA A 80 -17.60 -1.32 12.35
C ALA A 80 -18.45 -1.43 13.61
N LYS A 81 -18.29 -2.52 14.34
CA LYS A 81 -19.04 -2.83 15.55
C LYS A 81 -18.08 -3.12 16.69
N ARG A 82 -18.26 -2.42 17.81
CA ARG A 82 -17.62 -2.78 19.06
C ARG A 82 -18.24 -4.08 19.59
N LEU A 83 -17.39 -5.03 19.93
CA LEU A 83 -17.78 -6.28 20.54
C LEU A 83 -17.74 -6.13 22.07
N THR A 84 -18.54 -6.94 22.76
CA THR A 84 -18.58 -7.00 24.23
C THR A 84 -17.90 -8.25 24.77
N VAL A 85 -17.60 -9.21 23.89
CA VAL A 85 -16.93 -10.47 24.22
C VAL A 85 -15.72 -10.61 23.28
N PRO A 86 -14.52 -10.91 23.79
CA PRO A 86 -14.16 -11.19 25.19
C PRO A 86 -14.04 -9.94 26.08
N ASP A 87 -13.84 -8.76 25.52
CA ASP A 87 -13.87 -7.48 26.22
C ASP A 87 -14.33 -6.34 25.30
N ASP A 88 -14.58 -5.15 25.89
CA ASP A 88 -15.10 -3.97 25.17
C ASP A 88 -14.07 -3.25 24.27
N TYR A 89 -12.85 -3.72 24.21
CA TYR A 89 -11.79 -3.13 23.38
C TYR A 89 -11.78 -3.69 21.96
N PHE A 90 -12.50 -4.79 21.71
CA PHE A 90 -12.57 -5.40 20.38
C PHE A 90 -13.50 -4.66 19.44
N VAL A 91 -13.03 -4.45 18.23
CA VAL A 91 -13.81 -3.88 17.11
C VAL A 91 -13.72 -4.81 15.92
N LEU A 92 -14.88 -5.26 15.44
CA LEU A 92 -15.03 -5.98 14.18
C LEU A 92 -15.41 -4.97 13.09
N SER A 93 -14.60 -4.88 12.05
CA SER A 93 -14.83 -4.04 10.88
C SER A 93 -15.05 -4.87 9.62
N GLN A 94 -15.95 -4.41 8.77
CA GLN A 94 -16.20 -5.00 7.45
C GLN A 94 -16.38 -3.88 6.44
N ALA A 95 -15.82 -4.02 5.27
CA ALA A 95 -15.93 -3.03 4.22
C ALA A 95 -15.96 -3.69 2.84
N VAL A 96 -16.70 -3.10 1.93
CA VAL A 96 -16.65 -3.39 0.50
C VAL A 96 -16.06 -2.17 -0.18
N SER A 97 -15.05 -2.37 -1.00
CA SER A 97 -14.40 -1.31 -1.74
C SER A 97 -14.36 -1.65 -3.23
N PHE A 98 -14.62 -0.65 -4.04
CA PHE A 98 -14.45 -0.71 -5.49
C PHE A 98 -13.45 0.36 -5.90
N GLN A 99 -12.42 -0.05 -6.65
CA GLN A 99 -11.40 0.84 -7.20
C GLN A 99 -11.31 0.65 -8.71
N TYR A 100 -11.31 1.74 -9.42
CA TYR A 100 -11.12 1.79 -10.86
C TYR A 100 -9.81 2.50 -11.16
N TYR A 101 -8.90 1.78 -11.78
CA TYR A 101 -7.59 2.26 -12.25
C TYR A 101 -7.67 2.50 -13.75
N ASP A 102 -7.23 3.66 -14.19
CA ASP A 102 -7.23 4.06 -15.61
C ASP A 102 -5.87 4.67 -15.97
N LEU A 103 -5.20 4.05 -16.92
CA LEU A 103 -3.89 4.44 -17.43
C LEU A 103 -4.04 4.99 -18.84
N ASN A 104 -3.50 6.17 -19.05
CA ASN A 104 -3.45 6.82 -20.35
C ASN A 104 -2.00 7.19 -20.67
N ASN A 105 -1.35 6.43 -21.51
CA ASN A 105 0.07 6.54 -21.88
C ASN A 105 1.00 6.70 -20.68
N TYR A 106 0.66 6.07 -19.55
CA TYR A 106 1.37 6.22 -18.29
C TYR A 106 1.98 4.89 -17.86
N ASN A 107 3.31 4.80 -17.95
CA ASN A 107 4.02 3.62 -17.45
C ASN A 107 4.28 3.79 -15.93
N THR A 108 3.59 3.00 -15.13
CA THR A 108 3.74 2.99 -13.68
C THR A 108 4.95 2.17 -13.20
N GLY A 109 5.54 1.35 -14.07
CA GLY A 109 6.49 0.32 -13.69
C GLY A 109 5.88 -0.86 -12.93
N LEU A 110 4.56 -0.83 -12.68
CA LEU A 110 3.82 -1.92 -12.04
C LEU A 110 3.13 -2.81 -13.06
N PHE A 111 2.58 -2.21 -14.11
CA PHE A 111 2.02 -2.93 -15.26
C PHE A 111 2.99 -2.92 -16.43
N THR A 112 2.90 -3.92 -17.27
CA THR A 112 3.58 -3.95 -18.56
C THR A 112 2.88 -3.08 -19.60
N PHE A 113 1.62 -2.68 -19.34
CA PHE A 113 0.85 -1.80 -20.22
C PHE A 113 0.79 -0.37 -19.69
N GLY A 114 0.91 0.61 -20.55
CA GLY A 114 0.75 2.03 -20.25
C GLY A 114 -0.62 2.60 -20.61
N ASN A 115 -1.46 1.82 -21.30
CA ASN A 115 -2.83 2.18 -21.67
C ASN A 115 -3.77 1.04 -21.27
N GLY A 116 -4.85 1.38 -20.59
CA GLY A 116 -5.86 0.41 -20.19
C GLY A 116 -6.43 0.67 -18.81
N ALA A 117 -7.32 -0.22 -18.38
CA ALA A 117 -8.02 -0.08 -17.12
C ALA A 117 -8.00 -1.39 -16.32
N SER A 118 -7.98 -1.24 -14.99
CA SER A 118 -8.11 -2.34 -14.05
C SER A 118 -9.20 -2.03 -13.03
N ARG A 119 -9.91 -3.05 -12.58
CA ARG A 119 -10.99 -2.94 -11.60
C ARG A 119 -10.67 -3.82 -10.40
N ASN A 120 -10.88 -3.29 -9.22
CA ASN A 120 -10.65 -3.99 -7.96
C ASN A 120 -11.92 -3.91 -7.11
N LEU A 121 -12.64 -5.00 -6.99
CA LEU A 121 -13.75 -5.14 -6.05
C LEU A 121 -13.30 -6.06 -4.93
N ALA A 122 -13.16 -5.50 -3.74
CA ALA A 122 -12.63 -6.22 -2.59
C ALA A 122 -13.54 -6.12 -1.38
N TYR A 123 -13.66 -7.23 -0.66
CA TYR A 123 -14.22 -7.30 0.67
C TYR A 123 -13.11 -7.36 1.70
N THR A 124 -13.17 -6.49 2.70
CA THR A 124 -12.20 -6.45 3.79
C THR A 124 -12.91 -6.76 5.10
N ILE A 125 -12.37 -7.68 5.88
CA ILE A 125 -12.79 -7.96 7.25
C ILE A 125 -11.59 -7.73 8.18
N GLY A 126 -11.83 -7.08 9.31
CA GLY A 126 -10.79 -6.80 10.30
C GLY A 126 -11.30 -6.98 11.71
N LEU A 127 -10.45 -7.55 12.54
CA LEU A 127 -10.64 -7.60 13.98
C LEU A 127 -9.48 -6.87 14.63
N SER A 128 -9.79 -5.85 15.40
CA SER A 128 -8.79 -5.07 16.14
C SER A 128 -9.16 -5.00 17.62
N ARG A 129 -8.13 -4.92 18.45
CA ARG A 129 -8.26 -4.66 19.89
C ARG A 129 -7.29 -3.55 20.26
N ASN A 130 -7.79 -2.53 20.92
CA ASN A 130 -6.96 -1.42 21.37
C ASN A 130 -7.24 -1.09 22.83
N SER A 131 -6.30 -1.46 23.69
CA SER A 131 -6.32 -1.18 25.12
C SER A 131 -5.19 -0.23 25.56
N LYS A 132 -4.63 0.54 24.61
CA LYS A 132 -3.59 1.53 24.91
C LYS A 132 -4.11 2.57 25.91
N ALA A 133 -3.21 3.04 26.79
CA ALA A 133 -3.52 4.09 27.76
C ALA A 133 -4.01 5.38 27.07
N VAL A 134 -4.70 6.20 27.84
CA VAL A 134 -5.43 7.41 27.40
C VAL A 134 -4.59 8.42 26.58
N ASN A 135 -3.25 8.43 26.75
CA ASN A 135 -2.40 9.32 25.96
C ASN A 135 -2.01 8.64 24.63
N PRO A 136 -2.59 9.06 23.50
CA PRO A 136 -2.30 8.46 22.20
C PRO A 136 -0.89 8.76 21.67
N ILE A 137 -0.28 9.86 22.13
CA ILE A 137 1.04 10.32 21.68
C ILE A 137 2.15 9.55 22.38
N TYR A 138 2.00 9.34 23.68
CA TYR A 138 2.94 8.61 24.51
C TYR A 138 2.23 7.55 25.35
N PRO A 139 1.78 6.44 24.74
CA PRO A 139 1.20 5.34 25.51
C PRO A 139 2.25 4.74 26.45
N THR A 140 1.89 4.57 27.72
CA THR A 140 2.79 4.02 28.75
C THR A 140 2.52 2.57 29.05
N GLN A 141 1.36 2.05 28.66
CA GLN A 141 0.92 0.68 28.88
C GLN A 141 -0.21 0.30 27.92
N GLY A 142 -0.50 -0.98 27.83
CA GLY A 142 -1.56 -1.53 27.03
C GLY A 142 -1.06 -2.06 25.69
N SER A 143 -1.98 -2.53 24.88
CA SER A 143 -1.67 -3.15 23.59
C SER A 143 -2.67 -2.78 22.53
N GLU A 144 -2.22 -2.82 21.28
CA GLU A 144 -3.05 -2.79 20.11
C GLU A 144 -2.66 -3.96 19.22
N PHE A 145 -3.63 -4.76 18.82
CA PHE A 145 -3.40 -5.75 17.80
C PHE A 145 -4.56 -5.78 16.82
N SER A 146 -4.24 -6.11 15.59
CA SER A 146 -5.20 -6.22 14.51
C SER A 146 -4.84 -7.38 13.59
N ILE A 147 -5.86 -8.06 13.13
CA ILE A 147 -5.81 -8.98 12.02
C ILE A 147 -6.81 -8.51 10.98
N SER A 148 -6.41 -8.48 9.72
CA SER A 148 -7.29 -8.10 8.63
C SER A 148 -7.08 -9.00 7.42
N GLY A 149 -8.18 -9.33 6.75
CA GLY A 149 -8.21 -10.04 5.48
C GLY A 149 -8.90 -9.21 4.41
N LYS A 150 -8.27 -9.05 3.26
CA LYS A 150 -8.84 -8.42 2.07
C LYS A 150 -8.95 -9.46 0.98
N PHE A 151 -10.13 -9.64 0.42
CA PHE A 151 -10.46 -10.69 -0.52
C PHE A 151 -11.17 -10.08 -1.73
N THR A 152 -10.70 -10.38 -2.92
CA THR A 152 -11.42 -10.10 -4.16
C THR A 152 -12.24 -11.31 -4.56
N LEU A 153 -13.11 -11.16 -5.56
CA LEU A 153 -13.80 -12.30 -6.13
C LEU A 153 -12.82 -13.13 -6.99
N PRO A 154 -12.89 -14.48 -6.92
CA PRO A 154 -12.07 -15.36 -7.75
C PRO A 154 -12.64 -15.47 -9.18
N TYR A 155 -12.51 -14.40 -9.96
CA TYR A 155 -13.08 -14.28 -11.31
C TYR A 155 -12.62 -15.40 -12.25
N SER A 156 -11.38 -15.89 -12.09
CA SER A 156 -10.81 -16.96 -12.91
C SER A 156 -11.59 -18.27 -12.79
N MET A 157 -12.27 -18.51 -11.66
CA MET A 157 -13.08 -19.72 -11.47
C MET A 157 -14.39 -19.70 -12.27
N PHE A 158 -14.84 -18.53 -12.73
CA PHE A 158 -16.17 -18.35 -13.34
C PHE A 158 -16.13 -17.90 -14.79
N ASN A 159 -15.00 -17.38 -15.28
CA ASN A 159 -14.95 -16.71 -16.58
C ASN A 159 -14.52 -17.63 -17.75
N GLY A 160 -14.09 -18.86 -17.45
CA GLY A 160 -13.70 -19.86 -18.47
C GLY A 160 -12.48 -19.49 -19.31
N ILE A 161 -11.65 -18.54 -18.86
CA ILE A 161 -10.45 -18.10 -19.57
C ILE A 161 -9.27 -19.00 -19.17
N ASP A 162 -8.60 -19.56 -20.18
CA ASP A 162 -7.33 -20.27 -20.00
C ASP A 162 -6.19 -19.23 -19.92
N TYR A 163 -5.77 -18.89 -18.70
CA TYR A 163 -4.73 -17.90 -18.45
C TYR A 163 -3.32 -18.40 -18.74
N GLU A 164 -3.08 -19.72 -18.69
CA GLU A 164 -1.80 -20.34 -19.04
C GLU A 164 -1.48 -20.14 -20.52
N ASN A 165 -2.47 -20.39 -21.36
CA ASN A 165 -2.31 -20.35 -22.83
C ASN A 165 -2.74 -19.03 -23.48
N LEU A 166 -3.05 -18.01 -22.68
CA LEU A 166 -3.56 -16.73 -23.20
C LEU A 166 -2.61 -16.10 -24.25
N GLY A 167 -1.30 -16.14 -24.00
CA GLY A 167 -0.28 -15.61 -24.92
C GLY A 167 -0.15 -16.35 -26.23
N ASN A 168 -0.76 -17.53 -26.38
CA ASN A 168 -0.74 -18.31 -27.62
C ASN A 168 -1.84 -17.89 -28.60
N LEU A 169 -2.87 -17.20 -28.12
CA LEU A 169 -3.97 -16.73 -28.96
C LEU A 169 -3.52 -15.58 -29.86
N ALA A 170 -3.95 -15.57 -31.11
CA ALA A 170 -3.52 -14.61 -32.13
C ALA A 170 -3.80 -13.13 -31.76
N GLU A 171 -4.83 -12.87 -30.94
CA GLU A 171 -5.18 -11.52 -30.47
C GLU A 171 -4.17 -10.94 -29.47
N TYR A 172 -3.47 -11.81 -28.71
CA TYR A 172 -2.46 -11.42 -27.75
C TYR A 172 -1.02 -11.51 -28.27
N LYS A 173 -0.85 -11.74 -29.57
CA LYS A 173 0.45 -11.73 -30.21
C LYS A 173 0.94 -10.31 -30.47
N MET A 174 2.27 -10.17 -30.48
CA MET A 174 2.95 -8.91 -30.77
C MET A 174 2.72 -8.54 -32.23
N ARG A 175 2.26 -7.30 -32.45
CA ARG A 175 2.04 -6.74 -33.79
C ARG A 175 2.64 -5.36 -33.91
N ALA A 176 3.22 -5.06 -35.06
CA ALA A 176 3.69 -3.73 -35.39
C ALA A 176 2.53 -2.72 -35.39
N THR A 177 2.67 -1.62 -34.69
CA THR A 177 1.67 -0.54 -34.64
C THR A 177 1.78 0.43 -35.80
N ALA A 178 2.94 0.47 -36.46
CA ALA A 178 3.25 1.29 -37.63
C ALA A 178 4.20 0.53 -38.54
N ASP A 179 4.40 1.05 -39.76
CA ASP A 179 5.46 0.57 -40.65
C ASP A 179 6.81 0.74 -39.94
N GLY A 180 7.69 -0.23 -40.11
CA GLY A 180 8.97 -0.25 -39.37
C GLY A 180 10.03 -1.08 -40.11
N PHE A 181 11.18 -1.19 -39.41
CA PHE A 181 12.34 -1.96 -39.89
C PHE A 181 12.67 -3.06 -38.89
N ALA A 182 12.91 -4.26 -39.39
CA ALA A 182 13.47 -5.35 -38.59
C ALA A 182 14.95 -5.06 -38.25
N PRO A 183 15.54 -5.79 -37.28
CA PRO A 183 16.94 -5.59 -36.87
C PRO A 183 17.95 -5.75 -38.03
N ASP A 184 17.61 -6.48 -39.08
CA ASP A 184 18.42 -6.64 -40.29
C ASP A 184 18.20 -5.54 -41.36
N GLY A 185 17.35 -4.55 -41.06
CA GLY A 185 17.00 -3.46 -41.96
C GLY A 185 15.91 -3.77 -42.97
N SER A 186 15.30 -4.96 -42.95
CA SER A 186 14.15 -5.28 -43.83
C SER A 186 12.89 -4.54 -43.36
N ASN A 187 12.09 -4.04 -44.32
CA ASN A 187 10.85 -3.32 -44.00
C ASN A 187 9.71 -4.28 -43.67
N TYR A 188 8.84 -3.87 -42.76
CA TYR A 188 7.57 -4.53 -42.51
C TYR A 188 6.43 -3.50 -42.38
N PRO A 189 5.22 -3.80 -42.89
CA PRO A 189 4.07 -2.92 -42.76
C PRO A 189 3.45 -3.00 -41.38
N ALA A 190 2.68 -1.98 -41.02
CA ALA A 190 1.83 -1.98 -39.81
C ALA A 190 0.91 -3.21 -39.79
N GLY A 191 0.72 -3.80 -38.64
CA GLY A 191 -0.06 -5.01 -38.44
C GLY A 191 0.71 -6.33 -38.60
N SER A 192 1.97 -6.30 -39.05
CA SER A 192 2.84 -7.47 -39.15
C SER A 192 3.02 -8.12 -37.78
N TYR A 193 2.96 -9.45 -37.71
CA TYR A 193 3.33 -10.19 -36.52
C TYR A 193 4.84 -10.17 -36.31
N LEU A 194 5.27 -10.00 -35.06
CA LEU A 194 6.69 -9.92 -34.73
C LEU A 194 7.07 -11.04 -33.75
N ASN A 195 8.25 -11.63 -33.92
CA ASN A 195 8.83 -12.52 -32.96
C ASN A 195 9.49 -11.74 -31.79
N SER A 196 10.07 -12.45 -30.79
CA SER A 196 10.74 -11.83 -29.64
C SER A 196 11.96 -10.99 -29.98
N GLU A 197 12.54 -11.19 -31.15
CA GLU A 197 13.72 -10.46 -31.64
C GLU A 197 13.32 -9.24 -32.51
N GLY A 198 12.01 -9.07 -32.79
CA GLY A 198 11.49 -7.96 -33.62
C GLY A 198 11.45 -8.23 -35.11
N TYR A 199 11.64 -9.49 -35.54
CA TYR A 199 11.50 -9.86 -36.95
C TYR A 199 10.05 -10.15 -37.29
N PRO A 200 9.61 -9.76 -38.51
CA PRO A 200 8.27 -10.09 -39.02
C PRO A 200 8.16 -11.59 -39.28
N VAL A 201 7.04 -12.19 -38.87
CA VAL A 201 6.70 -13.59 -39.08
C VAL A 201 5.37 -13.73 -39.80
N ALA A 202 5.27 -14.69 -40.71
CA ALA A 202 4.06 -14.88 -41.52
C ALA A 202 2.96 -15.60 -40.72
N ASN A 203 3.35 -16.55 -39.85
CA ASN A 203 2.40 -17.31 -39.05
C ASN A 203 2.24 -16.66 -37.64
N PRO A 204 1.01 -16.35 -37.24
CA PRO A 204 0.75 -15.83 -35.87
C PRO A 204 1.28 -16.74 -34.76
N ALA A 205 1.37 -18.05 -34.97
CA ALA A 205 1.88 -18.98 -33.95
C ALA A 205 3.35 -18.72 -33.60
N ASP A 206 4.15 -18.25 -34.58
CA ASP A 206 5.58 -17.97 -34.43
C ASP A 206 5.85 -16.58 -33.84
N ALA A 207 4.80 -15.75 -33.69
CA ALA A 207 4.92 -14.44 -33.10
C ALA A 207 5.05 -14.52 -31.58
N ALA A 208 5.78 -13.59 -31.01
CA ALA A 208 5.87 -13.45 -29.56
C ALA A 208 4.53 -13.03 -28.95
N ALA A 209 4.28 -13.43 -27.70
CA ALA A 209 3.17 -12.88 -26.93
C ALA A 209 3.45 -11.39 -26.62
N ASP A 210 2.42 -10.55 -26.71
CA ASP A 210 2.46 -9.14 -26.32
C ASP A 210 2.20 -9.06 -24.78
N PRO A 211 3.22 -8.79 -23.96
CA PRO A 211 3.05 -8.79 -22.51
C PRO A 211 2.01 -7.76 -22.06
N ALA A 212 1.93 -6.61 -22.75
CA ALA A 212 0.99 -5.55 -22.40
C ALA A 212 -0.47 -5.99 -22.60
N LYS A 213 -0.78 -6.66 -23.71
CA LYS A 213 -2.13 -7.18 -23.98
C LYS A 213 -2.50 -8.34 -23.05
N VAL A 214 -1.55 -9.25 -22.81
CA VAL A 214 -1.74 -10.39 -21.90
C VAL A 214 -2.03 -9.88 -20.49
N ASP A 215 -1.22 -8.97 -19.97
CA ASP A 215 -1.38 -8.43 -18.62
C ASP A 215 -2.64 -7.57 -18.51
N GLN A 216 -2.99 -6.78 -19.54
CA GLN A 216 -4.24 -6.03 -19.55
C GLN A 216 -5.47 -6.95 -19.42
N LYS A 217 -5.43 -8.13 -20.05
CA LYS A 217 -6.48 -9.14 -19.92
C LYS A 217 -6.46 -9.79 -18.54
N LYS A 218 -5.28 -10.20 -18.05
CA LYS A 218 -5.08 -10.80 -16.73
C LYS A 218 -5.56 -9.88 -15.61
N TYR A 219 -5.24 -8.59 -15.70
CA TYR A 219 -5.50 -7.62 -14.63
C TYR A 219 -6.70 -6.69 -14.88
N ASN A 220 -7.56 -7.00 -15.84
CA ASN A 220 -8.79 -6.23 -16.07
C ASN A 220 -9.68 -6.20 -14.81
N TRP A 221 -9.83 -7.35 -14.13
CA TRP A 221 -10.38 -7.45 -12.79
C TRP A 221 -9.29 -8.02 -11.89
N LEU A 222 -8.93 -7.32 -10.83
CA LEU A 222 -7.88 -7.77 -9.92
C LEU A 222 -8.38 -8.92 -9.07
N GLU A 223 -7.55 -9.95 -8.92
CA GLU A 223 -7.87 -11.19 -8.21
C GLU A 223 -6.74 -11.56 -7.27
N TYR A 224 -6.99 -11.46 -5.96
CA TYR A 224 -6.01 -11.77 -4.91
C TYR A 224 -6.70 -11.88 -3.55
N TYR A 225 -5.98 -12.42 -2.61
CA TYR A 225 -6.29 -12.30 -1.20
C TYR A 225 -5.06 -11.78 -0.44
N LYS A 226 -5.31 -11.05 0.65
CA LYS A 226 -4.26 -10.42 1.44
C LYS A 226 -4.62 -10.51 2.91
N VAL A 227 -3.70 -11.01 3.73
CA VAL A 227 -3.87 -11.12 5.19
C VAL A 227 -2.77 -10.34 5.86
N LYS A 228 -3.12 -9.53 6.86
CA LYS A 228 -2.16 -8.78 7.66
C LYS A 228 -2.43 -8.99 9.15
N PHE A 229 -1.35 -9.06 9.89
CA PHE A 229 -1.35 -9.08 11.34
C PHE A 229 -0.40 -8.02 11.86
N LYS A 230 -0.85 -7.27 12.87
CA LYS A 230 -0.04 -6.29 13.58
C LYS A 230 -0.33 -6.40 15.06
N ALA A 231 0.74 -6.36 15.86
CA ALA A 231 0.67 -6.37 17.31
C ALA A 231 1.66 -5.36 17.88
N ASP A 232 1.20 -4.48 18.75
CA ASP A 232 1.94 -3.37 19.32
C ASP A 232 1.67 -3.33 20.83
N TRP A 233 2.71 -3.54 21.64
CA TRP A 233 2.63 -3.55 23.10
C TRP A 233 3.46 -2.44 23.70
N TYR A 234 2.91 -1.85 24.75
CA TYR A 234 3.56 -0.84 25.57
C TYR A 234 3.64 -1.32 27.01
N THR A 235 4.85 -1.33 27.53
CA THR A 235 5.13 -1.75 28.89
C THR A 235 6.01 -0.71 29.56
N ARG A 236 5.53 -0.15 30.66
CA ARG A 236 6.35 0.73 31.50
C ARG A 236 7.36 -0.15 32.25
N ILE A 237 8.65 0.06 32.02
CA ILE A 237 9.72 -0.71 32.66
C ILE A 237 10.09 -0.06 34.00
N TRP A 238 10.32 1.23 33.99
CA TRP A 238 10.76 1.98 35.17
C TRP A 238 10.40 3.45 35.02
N ASP A 239 9.81 4.06 36.07
CA ASP A 239 9.35 5.44 36.11
C ASP A 239 8.65 5.88 34.83
N LYS A 240 9.32 6.66 34.01
CA LYS A 240 8.82 7.17 32.71
C LYS A 240 9.30 6.37 31.51
N LEU A 241 10.19 5.40 31.71
CA LEU A 241 10.76 4.59 30.65
C LEU A 241 9.75 3.55 30.15
N VAL A 242 9.47 3.56 28.87
CA VAL A 242 8.50 2.67 28.22
C VAL A 242 9.18 1.84 27.16
N LEU A 243 8.97 0.53 27.21
CA LEU A 243 9.28 -0.39 26.12
C LEU A 243 8.05 -0.53 25.23
N ARG A 244 8.24 -0.28 23.94
CA ARG A 244 7.30 -0.64 22.89
C ARG A 244 7.84 -1.84 22.13
N SER A 245 7.03 -2.88 21.98
CA SER A 245 7.33 -4.06 21.17
C SER A 245 6.31 -4.17 20.04
N LEU A 246 6.78 -4.20 18.81
CA LEU A 246 5.95 -4.26 17.61
C LEU A 246 6.29 -5.53 16.82
N GLY A 247 5.26 -6.25 16.38
CA GLY A 247 5.35 -7.33 15.40
C GLY A 247 4.34 -7.11 14.27
N GLU A 248 4.80 -7.21 13.04
CA GLU A 248 3.96 -7.11 11.84
C GLU A 248 4.24 -8.29 10.91
N PHE A 249 3.19 -8.79 10.31
CA PHE A 249 3.24 -9.81 9.27
C PHE A 249 2.19 -9.51 8.21
N GLY A 250 2.55 -9.73 6.96
CA GLY A 250 1.62 -9.62 5.83
C GLY A 250 1.90 -10.69 4.79
N TYR A 251 0.82 -11.18 4.22
CA TYR A 251 0.85 -12.16 3.15
C TYR A 251 -0.19 -11.82 2.09
N MET A 252 0.20 -11.94 0.83
CA MET A 252 -0.67 -11.79 -0.34
C MET A 252 -0.51 -12.99 -1.25
N GLY A 253 -1.63 -13.55 -1.71
CA GLY A 253 -1.67 -14.69 -2.62
C GLY A 253 -2.66 -14.50 -3.77
N ALA A 254 -2.49 -15.30 -4.81
CA ALA A 254 -3.43 -15.42 -5.92
C ALA A 254 -4.31 -16.65 -5.74
N TYR A 255 -5.56 -16.60 -6.21
CA TYR A 255 -6.43 -17.79 -6.27
C TYR A 255 -6.05 -18.71 -7.46
N ASN A 256 -5.51 -18.11 -8.52
CA ASN A 256 -5.06 -18.82 -9.72
C ASN A 256 -3.61 -18.41 -10.04
N ASN A 257 -2.70 -19.38 -10.03
CA ASN A 257 -1.27 -19.16 -10.26
C ASN A 257 -0.95 -18.78 -11.71
N ASP A 258 -1.70 -19.29 -12.70
CA ASP A 258 -1.47 -19.00 -14.12
C ASP A 258 -1.80 -17.55 -14.48
N ARG A 259 -2.70 -16.96 -13.71
CA ARG A 259 -3.01 -15.54 -13.76
C ARG A 259 -1.92 -14.69 -13.15
N GLY A 260 -1.24 -15.24 -12.16
CA GLY A 260 -0.15 -14.56 -11.44
C GLY A 260 -0.63 -13.60 -10.36
N LEU A 261 0.32 -13.10 -9.61
CA LEU A 261 0.11 -12.14 -8.54
C LEU A 261 -0.06 -10.72 -9.08
N VAL A 262 -1.06 -10.05 -8.57
CA VAL A 262 -1.37 -8.65 -8.90
C VAL A 262 -0.14 -7.77 -8.62
N PRO A 263 0.25 -6.87 -9.54
CA PRO A 263 1.38 -5.97 -9.34
C PRO A 263 1.11 -4.88 -8.30
N PHE A 264 -0.17 -4.56 -8.05
CA PHE A 264 -0.58 -3.66 -6.98
C PHE A 264 -0.64 -4.37 -5.62
N GLU A 265 -0.78 -3.60 -4.56
CA GLU A 265 -1.00 -4.12 -3.21
C GLU A 265 0.18 -4.91 -2.62
N ARG A 266 1.30 -5.03 -3.34
CA ARG A 266 2.49 -5.70 -2.84
C ARG A 266 3.17 -4.88 -1.76
N PHE A 267 3.98 -5.56 -0.94
CA PHE A 267 4.68 -4.96 0.18
C PHE A 267 6.06 -4.46 -0.23
N TYR A 268 6.38 -3.22 0.12
CA TYR A 268 7.68 -2.61 -0.10
C TYR A 268 8.30 -2.28 1.25
N LEU A 269 9.40 -2.93 1.58
CA LEU A 269 10.07 -2.81 2.87
C LEU A 269 11.33 -1.97 2.77
N GLY A 270 11.54 -1.11 3.77
CA GLY A 270 12.75 -0.29 3.92
C GLY A 270 12.45 1.20 4.02
N GLY A 271 13.36 1.94 4.68
CA GLY A 271 13.33 3.38 4.79
C GLY A 271 12.36 3.94 5.83
N ASP A 272 11.98 5.18 5.63
CA ASP A 272 11.10 5.95 6.53
C ASP A 272 9.62 5.91 6.13
N GLY A 273 9.29 5.34 4.98
CA GLY A 273 7.94 5.29 4.46
C GLY A 273 7.44 6.60 3.83
N LEU A 274 8.24 7.65 3.79
CA LEU A 274 7.86 8.96 3.24
C LEU A 274 8.07 9.08 1.73
N ALA A 275 8.92 8.26 1.13
CA ALA A 275 9.31 8.36 -0.27
C ALA A 275 8.20 7.95 -1.27
N ASN A 276 7.03 7.59 -0.81
CA ASN A 276 5.96 7.12 -1.68
C ASN A 276 4.87 8.16 -1.86
N PHE A 277 5.08 9.03 -2.83
CA PHE A 277 4.01 9.81 -3.44
C PHE A 277 3.29 9.06 -4.59
N ALA A 278 3.63 7.78 -4.81
CA ALA A 278 2.96 6.97 -5.80
C ALA A 278 1.58 6.54 -5.27
N LEU A 279 0.52 6.99 -5.94
CA LEU A 279 -0.87 6.68 -5.61
C LEU A 279 -1.31 5.30 -6.14
N ASP A 280 -0.37 4.39 -6.36
CA ASP A 280 -0.54 3.14 -7.10
C ASP A 280 -0.95 1.93 -6.22
N GLY A 281 -1.29 2.16 -4.96
CA GLY A 281 -1.72 1.10 -4.04
C GLY A 281 -0.58 0.26 -3.43
N ARG A 282 0.68 0.65 -3.63
CA ARG A 282 1.82 0.03 -2.93
C ARG A 282 1.67 0.19 -1.43
N GLU A 283 2.00 -0.85 -0.70
CA GLU A 283 2.05 -0.79 0.76
C GLU A 283 3.50 -0.71 1.24
N VAL A 284 3.89 0.47 1.72
CA VAL A 284 5.25 0.71 2.19
C VAL A 284 5.35 0.40 3.68
N ILE A 285 6.27 -0.49 4.00
CA ILE A 285 6.58 -0.91 5.36
C ILE A 285 7.91 -0.29 5.76
N GLN A 286 7.85 0.60 6.74
CA GLN A 286 9.05 1.25 7.27
C GLN A 286 10.00 0.23 7.92
N LEU A 287 11.29 0.29 7.56
CA LEU A 287 12.38 -0.36 8.29
C LEU A 287 13.59 0.59 8.28
N ARG A 288 13.87 1.17 9.43
CA ARG A 288 14.94 2.19 9.60
C ARG A 288 16.33 1.56 9.45
N GLY A 289 17.31 2.33 9.00
CA GLY A 289 18.67 1.85 8.72
C GLY A 289 18.88 1.30 7.31
N TYR A 290 17.86 1.39 6.46
CA TYR A 290 17.89 0.97 5.06
C TYR A 290 17.31 2.05 4.16
N PRO A 291 17.74 2.18 2.91
CA PRO A 291 17.10 3.07 1.94
C PRO A 291 15.63 2.70 1.69
N ASN A 292 14.84 3.63 1.21
CA ASN A 292 13.43 3.41 0.94
C ASN A 292 13.23 2.27 -0.06
N ASN A 293 12.33 1.34 0.27
CA ASN A 293 11.92 0.17 -0.53
C ASN A 293 13.06 -0.82 -0.88
N SER A 294 14.26 -0.63 -0.34
CA SER A 294 15.46 -1.39 -0.75
C SER A 294 15.47 -2.86 -0.33
N LEU A 295 14.63 -3.23 0.62
CA LEU A 295 14.56 -4.61 1.13
C LEU A 295 13.53 -5.48 0.41
N SER A 296 12.93 -4.97 -0.64
CA SER A 296 12.00 -5.68 -1.52
C SER A 296 12.53 -5.72 -2.94
N SER A 297 12.09 -6.69 -3.73
CA SER A 297 12.33 -6.67 -5.18
C SER A 297 11.68 -5.43 -5.82
N THR A 298 12.05 -5.13 -7.06
CA THR A 298 11.46 -4.04 -7.86
C THR A 298 9.94 -4.15 -7.93
N ASP A 299 9.42 -5.37 -8.00
CA ASP A 299 7.99 -5.65 -8.08
C ASP A 299 7.29 -5.67 -6.70
N GLY A 300 8.04 -5.55 -5.61
CA GLY A 300 7.55 -5.70 -4.24
C GLY A 300 7.43 -7.16 -3.77
N GLY A 301 7.41 -7.35 -2.46
CA GLY A 301 7.23 -8.66 -1.83
C GLY A 301 5.77 -9.05 -1.71
N THR A 302 5.50 -10.35 -1.64
CA THR A 302 4.16 -10.90 -1.34
C THR A 302 4.02 -11.34 0.11
N VAL A 303 5.14 -11.52 0.78
CA VAL A 303 5.21 -11.83 2.21
C VAL A 303 6.19 -10.86 2.87
N TYR A 304 5.86 -10.38 4.05
CA TYR A 304 6.83 -9.67 4.88
C TYR A 304 6.63 -10.00 6.35
N ASN A 305 7.69 -9.84 7.11
CA ASN A 305 7.65 -9.76 8.56
C ASN A 305 8.53 -8.62 9.05
N LYS A 306 8.11 -8.00 10.15
CA LYS A 306 8.86 -6.93 10.82
C LYS A 306 8.68 -7.04 12.32
N PHE A 307 9.77 -6.83 13.03
CA PHE A 307 9.80 -6.71 14.48
C PHE A 307 10.53 -5.42 14.86
N SER A 308 10.05 -4.75 15.91
CA SER A 308 10.68 -3.55 16.44
C SER A 308 10.57 -3.55 17.95
N ALA A 309 11.64 -3.22 18.62
CA ALA A 309 11.69 -2.96 20.05
C ALA A 309 12.21 -1.53 20.26
N GLU A 310 11.44 -0.67 20.91
CA GLU A 310 11.81 0.72 21.17
C GLU A 310 11.78 1.01 22.66
N LEU A 311 12.86 1.53 23.20
CA LEU A 311 12.90 2.16 24.51
C LEU A 311 12.64 3.64 24.37
N ARG A 312 11.60 4.15 24.98
CA ARG A 312 11.12 5.52 24.89
C ARG A 312 11.23 6.23 26.22
N TYR A 313 11.77 7.44 26.22
CA TYR A 313 11.86 8.29 27.39
C TYR A 313 11.31 9.69 27.10
N PRO A 314 10.32 10.18 27.87
CA PRO A 314 9.72 11.48 27.64
C PRO A 314 10.62 12.58 28.23
N ILE A 315 10.91 13.56 27.40
CA ILE A 315 11.61 14.80 27.81
C ILE A 315 10.59 15.79 28.37
N THR A 316 9.49 15.97 27.65
CA THR A 316 8.34 16.77 28.10
C THR A 316 7.05 16.21 27.50
N LEU A 317 5.96 16.23 28.27
CA LEU A 317 4.62 15.80 27.87
C LEU A 317 3.59 16.90 28.15
N ASN A 318 3.85 18.11 27.72
CA ASN A 318 2.94 19.23 27.88
C ASN A 318 1.87 19.26 26.80
N GLN A 319 0.75 19.93 27.06
CA GLN A 319 -0.34 20.08 26.10
C GLN A 319 0.08 20.83 24.82
N SER A 320 1.02 21.77 24.93
CA SER A 320 1.53 22.55 23.80
C SER A 320 2.55 21.80 22.94
N ALA A 321 3.32 20.89 23.56
CA ALA A 321 4.29 20.04 22.86
C ALA A 321 4.63 18.81 23.70
N SER A 322 4.68 17.64 23.06
CA SER A 322 5.20 16.42 23.66
C SER A 322 6.48 16.02 22.95
N ILE A 323 7.57 15.90 23.71
CA ILE A 323 8.89 15.55 23.16
C ILE A 323 9.39 14.32 23.88
N TYR A 324 9.81 13.31 23.14
CA TYR A 324 10.44 12.12 23.69
C TYR A 324 11.58 11.61 22.82
N ALA A 325 12.60 11.10 23.48
CA ALA A 325 13.70 10.39 22.83
C ALA A 325 13.42 8.88 22.81
N LEU A 326 14.03 8.20 21.88
CA LEU A 326 13.93 6.74 21.78
C LEU A 326 15.23 6.14 21.26
N THR A 327 15.47 4.89 21.64
CA THR A 327 16.41 3.99 20.99
C THR A 327 15.66 2.77 20.52
N PHE A 328 16.10 2.15 19.44
CA PHE A 328 15.37 1.04 18.84
C PHE A 328 16.27 -0.01 18.23
N LEU A 329 15.71 -1.21 18.18
CA LEU A 329 16.20 -2.35 17.42
C LEU A 329 15.07 -2.77 16.46
N GLU A 330 15.39 -2.93 15.19
CA GLU A 330 14.44 -3.40 14.19
C GLU A 330 15.00 -4.57 13.41
N ALA A 331 14.12 -5.47 12.98
CA ALA A 331 14.44 -6.56 12.09
C ALA A 331 13.24 -6.83 11.17
N GLY A 332 13.49 -7.09 9.91
CA GLY A 332 12.43 -7.40 8.95
C GLY A 332 12.96 -7.92 7.63
N ALA A 333 12.09 -8.57 6.88
CA ALA A 333 12.37 -9.06 5.54
C ALA A 333 11.11 -9.08 4.70
N ALA A 334 11.27 -8.94 3.38
CA ALA A 334 10.24 -9.16 2.40
C ALA A 334 10.66 -10.29 1.44
N PHE A 335 9.71 -11.11 1.03
CA PHE A 335 9.93 -12.27 0.18
C PHE A 335 8.96 -12.22 -1.01
N ASN A 336 9.43 -12.69 -2.16
CA ASN A 336 8.63 -12.69 -3.39
C ASN A 336 7.59 -13.79 -3.42
N GLU A 337 7.87 -14.92 -2.78
CA GLU A 337 6.96 -16.08 -2.71
C GLU A 337 6.92 -16.65 -1.28
N PHE A 338 5.78 -17.22 -0.91
CA PHE A 338 5.62 -17.82 0.43
C PHE A 338 6.58 -19.03 0.66
N LYS A 339 6.93 -19.76 -0.39
CA LYS A 339 7.87 -20.87 -0.28
C LYS A 339 9.26 -20.46 0.19
N ASP A 340 9.65 -19.19 -0.08
CA ASP A 340 10.96 -18.65 0.28
C ASP A 340 10.96 -18.00 1.68
N TYR A 341 9.79 -17.96 2.32
CA TYR A 341 9.60 -17.33 3.62
C TYR A 341 10.42 -18.02 4.71
N ASN A 342 11.30 -17.25 5.33
CA ASN A 342 12.07 -17.66 6.49
C ASN A 342 12.03 -16.54 7.55
N PRO A 343 11.29 -16.72 8.65
CA PRO A 343 11.09 -15.67 9.66
C PRO A 343 12.38 -15.30 10.42
N PHE A 344 13.47 -16.06 10.26
CA PHE A 344 14.76 -15.81 10.90
C PHE A 344 15.77 -15.13 9.96
N LYS A 345 15.51 -15.10 8.66
CA LYS A 345 16.36 -14.43 7.67
C LYS A 345 15.87 -12.99 7.49
N MET A 346 16.33 -12.11 8.37
CA MET A 346 15.90 -10.72 8.43
C MET A 346 17.09 -9.77 8.34
N GLN A 347 16.87 -8.61 7.75
CA GLN A 347 17.76 -7.47 7.83
C GLN A 347 17.52 -6.73 9.15
N ARG A 348 18.61 -6.41 9.86
CA ARG A 348 18.61 -5.88 11.23
C ARG A 348 19.17 -4.48 11.26
N SER A 349 18.63 -3.66 12.13
CA SER A 349 19.14 -2.31 12.38
C SER A 349 18.98 -1.91 13.85
N ALA A 350 19.74 -0.90 14.24
CA ALA A 350 19.59 -0.23 15.53
C ALA A 350 19.77 1.27 15.33
N GLY A 351 19.17 2.06 16.22
CA GLY A 351 19.31 3.49 16.11
C GLY A 351 18.73 4.25 17.30
N VAL A 352 18.81 5.56 17.16
CA VAL A 352 18.27 6.53 18.12
C VAL A 352 17.38 7.51 17.39
N GLY A 353 16.41 8.07 18.09
CA GLY A 353 15.50 9.02 17.48
C GLY A 353 14.90 10.02 18.45
N LEU A 354 14.40 11.10 17.91
CA LEU A 354 13.67 12.15 18.61
C LEU A 354 12.29 12.30 17.99
N ARG A 355 11.29 12.47 18.83
CA ARG A 355 9.90 12.76 18.42
C ARG A 355 9.45 14.04 19.07
N VAL A 356 8.82 14.88 18.27
CA VAL A 356 8.21 16.14 18.68
C VAL A 356 6.77 16.16 18.18
N PHE A 357 5.83 16.15 19.07
CA PHE A 357 4.43 16.34 18.73
C PHE A 357 4.00 17.76 19.09
N MET A 358 3.42 18.44 18.12
CA MET A 358 2.80 19.75 18.28
C MET A 358 1.37 19.71 17.72
N PRO A 359 0.35 20.17 18.45
CA PRO A 359 -1.06 20.09 17.99
C PRO A 359 -1.31 20.73 16.62
N ALA A 360 -0.55 21.77 16.25
CA ALA A 360 -0.69 22.46 14.97
C ALA A 360 -0.03 21.72 13.78
N PHE A 361 1.01 20.90 14.03
CA PHE A 361 1.84 20.28 12.99
C PHE A 361 1.81 18.75 13.01
N GLY A 362 1.24 18.15 14.07
CA GLY A 362 1.26 16.72 14.27
C GLY A 362 2.59 16.20 14.82
N LEU A 363 2.89 14.95 14.57
CA LEU A 363 4.11 14.28 15.01
C LEU A 363 5.22 14.47 13.97
N LEU A 364 6.34 15.04 14.41
CA LEU A 364 7.57 15.14 13.65
C LEU A 364 8.64 14.29 14.32
N GLY A 365 9.53 13.71 13.55
CA GLY A 365 10.63 12.90 14.08
C GLY A 365 11.83 12.86 13.17
N ILE A 366 12.97 12.58 13.80
CA ILE A 366 14.22 12.29 13.11
C ILE A 366 14.85 11.06 13.78
N ASP A 367 15.31 10.12 12.97
CA ASP A 367 16.01 8.92 13.39
C ASP A 367 17.37 8.81 12.72
N PHE A 368 18.36 8.42 13.50
CA PHE A 368 19.66 7.98 13.01
C PHE A 368 19.77 6.48 13.25
N ALA A 369 19.87 5.71 12.19
CA ALA A 369 19.82 4.26 12.22
C ALA A 369 21.00 3.65 11.46
N HIS A 370 21.54 2.57 11.99
CA HIS A 370 22.59 1.78 11.35
C HIS A 370 22.03 0.42 10.92
N GLY A 371 22.06 0.13 9.61
CA GLY A 371 21.76 -1.18 9.04
C GLY A 371 22.95 -2.11 9.13
N PHE A 372 22.78 -3.25 9.79
CA PHE A 372 23.86 -4.23 10.04
C PHE A 372 24.08 -5.18 8.88
N ASP A 373 23.09 -5.36 8.05
CA ASP A 373 23.08 -6.33 6.96
C ASP A 373 23.10 -5.60 5.61
N ALA A 374 23.48 -6.31 4.55
CA ALA A 374 23.45 -5.79 3.19
C ALA A 374 22.01 -5.75 2.66
N VAL A 375 21.74 -4.82 1.77
CA VAL A 375 20.53 -4.80 0.94
C VAL A 375 20.53 -6.03 0.03
N PRO A 376 19.39 -6.67 -0.25
CA PRO A 376 19.32 -7.78 -1.19
C PRO A 376 19.94 -7.42 -2.55
N GLY A 377 20.90 -8.25 -2.99
CA GLY A 377 21.66 -8.02 -4.23
C GLY A 377 22.94 -7.21 -4.06
N GLU A 378 23.18 -6.63 -2.89
CA GLU A 378 24.42 -5.91 -2.57
C GLU A 378 25.34 -6.73 -1.64
N THR A 379 26.62 -6.43 -1.65
CA THR A 379 27.62 -7.06 -0.78
C THR A 379 28.01 -6.17 0.40
N VAL A 380 27.72 -4.88 0.31
CA VAL A 380 28.06 -3.88 1.33
C VAL A 380 26.90 -3.67 2.28
N LYS A 381 27.20 -3.56 3.57
CA LYS A 381 26.20 -3.24 4.60
C LYS A 381 25.58 -1.87 4.33
N SER A 382 24.30 -1.71 4.69
CA SER A 382 23.58 -0.45 4.51
C SER A 382 24.21 0.73 5.26
N GLY A 383 24.77 0.48 6.46
CA GLY A 383 25.46 1.50 7.24
C GLY A 383 24.50 2.52 7.87
N TRP A 384 24.97 3.75 8.06
CA TRP A 384 24.21 4.82 8.69
C TRP A 384 23.24 5.49 7.72
N GLN A 385 21.99 5.59 8.15
CA GLN A 385 20.91 6.25 7.43
C GLN A 385 20.19 7.25 8.34
N THR A 386 19.77 8.38 7.79
CA THR A 386 18.92 9.35 8.47
C THR A 386 17.50 9.26 7.92
N HIS A 387 16.53 9.15 8.80
CA HIS A 387 15.12 9.03 8.45
C HIS A 387 14.31 10.14 9.08
N PHE A 388 13.37 10.66 8.31
CA PHE A 388 12.41 11.64 8.80
C PHE A 388 11.06 10.97 9.04
N ILE A 389 10.34 11.44 10.05
CA ILE A 389 8.98 11.00 10.33
C ILE A 389 8.08 12.22 10.35
N ILE A 390 7.04 12.15 9.53
CA ILE A 390 5.98 13.14 9.46
C ILE A 390 4.68 12.38 9.66
N GLY A 391 4.15 12.44 10.89
CA GLY A 391 2.88 11.79 11.24
C GLY A 391 1.72 12.73 10.94
N GLN A 392 0.64 12.18 10.38
CA GLN A 392 -0.61 12.91 10.29
C GLN A 392 -1.20 13.14 11.69
N GLN A 393 -2.00 14.20 11.84
CA GLN A 393 -2.78 14.42 13.07
C GLN A 393 -3.71 13.22 13.32
N PHE A 394 -3.82 12.84 14.55
CA PHE A 394 -4.68 11.76 15.05
C PHE A 394 -6.16 12.13 14.97
#